data_255eac7f6325af20a737dfa87d0da8c1
#
_entry.id   255eac7f6325af20a737dfa87d0da8c1
#
_cell.length_a   1.000
_cell.length_b   1.000
_cell.length_c   1.000
_cell.angle_alpha   90.00
_cell.angle_beta   90.00
_cell.angle_gamma   90.00
#
_symmetry.space_group_name_H-M   'P 1'
#
loop_
_entity.id
_entity.type
_entity.pdbx_description
1 polymer ?
#
loop_
_entity_poly.entity_id
_entity_poly.type
_entity_poly.pdbx_seq_one_letter_code
_entity_poly.pdbx_strand_id
1 'polypeptide(L)'
;RDLRMSRGLGDVYKRQIENRMRLRDNFVRSPLQYLRENHGGCDIQFLNKLNDTILSNLTNTEFSINGLAELFCMSRSSLHKKIKALTGLTPNDYIKLIRLNKAAELLSSGSYKVNEVCYLVGFNTPSYFAKCFYKQFNKLPSSQLD
;
A
#
# COMPACT_ATOMS: atom_id res chain seq x y z
N ARG A 1 14.88 -39.83 -7.64
CA ARG A 1 14.84 -38.44 -8.01
C ARG A 1 13.53 -37.78 -7.78
N ASP A 2 13.60 -36.61 -7.20
CA ASP A 2 12.43 -35.91 -6.66
C ASP A 2 11.94 -34.80 -7.55
N LEU A 3 12.07 -34.96 -8.85
CA LEU A 3 11.61 -33.99 -9.82
C LEU A 3 10.10 -33.71 -9.70
N ARG A 4 9.31 -34.74 -9.38
CA ARG A 4 7.87 -34.59 -9.17
C ARG A 4 7.57 -33.81 -7.89
N MET A 5 8.31 -34.07 -6.81
CA MET A 5 8.15 -33.34 -5.56
C MET A 5 8.58 -31.89 -5.73
N SER A 6 9.68 -31.65 -6.43
CA SER A 6 10.15 -30.31 -6.76
C SER A 6 9.10 -29.52 -7.54
N ARG A 7 8.47 -30.16 -8.52
CA ARG A 7 7.41 -29.52 -9.31
C ARG A 7 6.17 -29.25 -8.47
N GLY A 8 5.76 -30.20 -7.61
CA GLY A 8 4.63 -30.03 -6.72
C GLY A 8 4.82 -28.87 -5.76
N LEU A 9 5.99 -28.78 -5.13
CA LEU A 9 6.34 -27.68 -4.25
C LEU A 9 6.41 -26.34 -4.99
N GLY A 10 6.99 -26.35 -6.18
CA GLY A 10 7.05 -25.18 -7.03
C GLY A 10 5.67 -24.67 -7.44
N ASP A 11 4.77 -25.60 -7.78
CA ASP A 11 3.39 -25.26 -8.18
C ASP A 11 2.61 -24.66 -7.00
N VAL A 12 2.73 -25.24 -5.79
CA VAL A 12 2.10 -24.71 -4.58
C VAL A 12 2.62 -23.32 -4.27
N TYR A 13 3.94 -23.15 -4.32
CA TYR A 13 4.59 -21.86 -4.05
C TYR A 13 4.17 -20.82 -5.08
N LYS A 14 4.15 -21.17 -6.35
CA LYS A 14 3.70 -20.31 -7.44
C LYS A 14 2.25 -19.87 -7.24
N ARG A 15 1.38 -20.80 -6.86
CA ARG A 15 -0.04 -20.51 -6.60
C ARG A 15 -0.20 -19.52 -5.45
N GLN A 16 0.59 -19.67 -4.38
CA GLN A 16 0.56 -18.74 -3.26
C GLN A 16 1.00 -17.34 -3.68
N ILE A 17 2.05 -17.24 -4.49
CA ILE A 17 2.52 -15.95 -5.01
C ILE A 17 1.46 -15.32 -5.92
N GLU A 18 0.87 -16.09 -6.82
CA GLU A 18 -0.18 -15.61 -7.73
C GLU A 18 -1.40 -15.11 -6.95
N ASN A 19 -1.80 -15.82 -5.89
CA ASN A 19 -2.91 -15.39 -5.03
C ASN A 19 -2.61 -14.06 -4.32
N ARG A 20 -1.39 -13.90 -3.81
CA ARG A 20 -0.96 -12.66 -3.16
C ARG A 20 -0.95 -11.50 -4.16
N MET A 21 -0.42 -11.72 -5.35
CA MET A 21 -0.38 -10.72 -6.40
C MET A 21 -1.78 -10.31 -6.85
N ARG A 22 -2.69 -11.26 -6.97
CA ARG A 22 -4.08 -11.00 -7.33
C ARG A 22 -4.79 -10.15 -6.25
N LEU A 23 -4.61 -10.49 -4.98
CA LEU A 23 -5.15 -9.70 -3.87
C LEU A 23 -4.62 -8.27 -3.91
N ARG A 24 -3.33 -8.12 -4.11
CA ARG A 24 -2.68 -6.83 -4.21
C ARG A 24 -3.24 -6.02 -5.38
N ASP A 25 -3.33 -6.62 -6.57
CA ASP A 25 -3.82 -5.95 -7.78
C ASP A 25 -5.28 -5.52 -7.62
N ASN A 26 -6.12 -6.38 -7.07
CA ASN A 26 -7.51 -6.06 -6.82
C ASN A 26 -7.65 -4.90 -5.83
N PHE A 27 -6.87 -4.93 -4.77
CA PHE A 27 -6.87 -3.87 -3.77
C PHE A 27 -6.40 -2.54 -4.37
N VAL A 28 -5.33 -2.55 -5.16
CA VAL A 28 -4.79 -1.35 -5.80
C VAL A 28 -5.79 -0.72 -6.78
N ARG A 29 -6.51 -1.55 -7.53
CA ARG A 29 -7.49 -1.06 -8.53
C ARG A 29 -8.72 -0.42 -7.91
N SER A 30 -9.31 -1.08 -6.92
CA SER A 30 -10.56 -0.64 -6.32
C SER A 30 -10.63 -1.02 -4.86
N PRO A 31 -9.90 -0.31 -3.99
CA PRO A 31 -9.81 -0.70 -2.58
C PRO A 31 -11.16 -0.79 -1.89
N LEU A 32 -12.02 0.21 -2.06
CA LEU A 32 -13.33 0.25 -1.39
C LEU A 32 -14.28 -0.81 -1.91
N GLN A 33 -14.31 -1.01 -3.23
CA GLN A 33 -15.16 -2.02 -3.84
C GLN A 33 -14.70 -3.41 -3.45
N TYR A 34 -13.40 -3.67 -3.50
CA TYR A 34 -12.82 -4.94 -3.08
C TYR A 34 -13.20 -5.28 -1.64
N LEU A 35 -13.13 -4.30 -0.75
CA LEU A 35 -13.46 -4.49 0.65
C LEU A 35 -14.93 -4.83 0.86
N ARG A 36 -15.81 -4.15 0.15
CA ARG A 36 -17.26 -4.39 0.24
C ARG A 36 -17.63 -5.80 -0.22
N GLU A 37 -16.97 -6.29 -1.26
CA GLU A 37 -17.28 -7.59 -1.86
C GLU A 37 -16.71 -8.77 -1.09
N ASN A 38 -15.54 -8.59 -0.46
CA ASN A 38 -14.76 -9.71 0.06
C ASN A 38 -14.59 -9.74 1.59
N HIS A 39 -15.02 -8.69 2.30
CA HIS A 39 -14.77 -8.60 3.74
C HIS A 39 -16.01 -8.14 4.50
N GLY A 40 -16.07 -8.54 5.78
CA GLY A 40 -17.13 -8.12 6.69
C GLY A 40 -16.99 -6.68 7.16
N GLY A 41 -18.03 -6.16 7.81
CA GLY A 41 -18.06 -4.78 8.26
C GLY A 41 -16.93 -4.39 9.21
N CYS A 42 -16.51 -5.30 10.08
CA CYS A 42 -15.38 -5.04 11.01
C CYS A 42 -14.06 -4.83 10.26
N ASP A 43 -13.83 -5.57 9.20
CA ASP A 43 -12.63 -5.43 8.39
C ASP A 43 -12.63 -4.12 7.61
N ILE A 44 -13.80 -3.72 7.12
CA ILE A 44 -13.96 -2.43 6.44
C ILE A 44 -13.68 -1.29 7.43
N GLN A 45 -14.22 -1.36 8.64
CA GLN A 45 -13.98 -0.36 9.69
C GLN A 45 -12.51 -0.28 10.06
N PHE A 46 -11.85 -1.43 10.19
CA PHE A 46 -10.40 -1.48 10.46
C PHE A 46 -9.60 -0.77 9.38
N LEU A 47 -9.88 -1.05 8.12
CA LEU A 47 -9.16 -0.46 7.00
C LEU A 47 -9.47 1.03 6.83
N ASN A 48 -10.70 1.46 7.09
CA ASN A 48 -11.04 2.88 7.10
C ASN A 48 -10.26 3.63 8.18
N LYS A 49 -10.19 3.07 9.39
CA LYS A 49 -9.42 3.64 10.48
C LYS A 49 -7.93 3.69 10.15
N LEU A 50 -7.43 2.62 9.52
CA LEU A 50 -6.03 2.54 9.06
C LEU A 50 -5.73 3.64 8.04
N ASN A 51 -6.59 3.81 7.06
CA ASN A 51 -6.43 4.86 6.04
C ASN A 51 -6.45 6.25 6.66
N ASP A 52 -7.42 6.52 7.52
CA ASP A 52 -7.54 7.82 8.19
C ASP A 52 -6.32 8.13 9.04
N THR A 53 -5.80 7.12 9.75
CA THR A 53 -4.62 7.26 10.58
C THR A 53 -3.38 7.57 9.73
N ILE A 54 -3.20 6.88 8.62
CA ILE A 54 -2.08 7.12 7.72
C ILE A 54 -2.19 8.51 7.08
N LEU A 55 -3.38 8.88 6.62
CA LEU A 55 -3.61 10.21 6.03
C LEU A 55 -3.37 11.34 7.01
N SER A 56 -3.70 11.14 8.29
CA SER A 56 -3.46 12.13 9.34
C SER A 56 -1.98 12.30 9.67
N ASN A 57 -1.14 11.34 9.33
CA ASN A 57 0.30 11.35 9.61
C ASN A 57 1.16 11.40 8.34
N LEU A 58 0.59 11.82 7.20
CA LEU A 58 1.31 11.81 5.93
C LEU A 58 2.62 12.62 5.95
N THR A 59 2.60 13.79 6.55
CA THR A 59 3.77 14.66 6.60
C THR A 59 4.84 14.19 7.58
N ASN A 60 4.49 13.27 8.47
CA ASN A 60 5.42 12.75 9.45
C ASN A 60 6.27 11.64 8.81
N THR A 61 7.49 11.96 8.42
CA THR A 61 8.41 11.01 7.78
C THR A 61 8.88 9.91 8.73
N GLU A 62 8.75 10.14 10.03
CA GLU A 62 9.11 9.15 11.05
C GLU A 62 7.95 8.23 11.43
N PHE A 63 6.77 8.46 10.86
CA PHE A 63 5.62 7.60 11.10
C PHE A 63 5.90 6.21 10.56
N SER A 64 5.86 5.23 11.45
CA SER A 64 6.28 3.86 11.16
C SER A 64 5.23 2.85 11.62
N ILE A 65 5.47 1.60 11.28
CA ILE A 65 4.61 0.49 11.72
C ILE A 65 4.53 0.41 13.25
N ASN A 66 5.60 0.79 13.98
CA ASN A 66 5.59 0.76 15.44
C ASN A 66 4.58 1.77 16.00
N GLY A 67 4.59 2.99 15.48
CA GLY A 67 3.61 4.00 15.87
C GLY A 67 2.19 3.60 15.52
N LEU A 68 2.00 2.98 14.35
CA LEU A 68 0.71 2.49 13.91
C LEU A 68 0.20 1.39 14.84
N ALA A 69 1.06 0.44 15.21
CA ALA A 69 0.71 -0.65 16.12
C ALA A 69 0.29 -0.11 17.49
N GLU A 70 0.98 0.89 18.02
CA GLU A 70 0.63 1.53 19.27
C GLU A 70 -0.75 2.16 19.20
N LEU A 71 -1.06 2.89 18.13
CA LEU A 71 -2.36 3.54 17.94
C LEU A 71 -3.50 2.52 17.84
N PHE A 72 -3.21 1.33 17.34
CA PHE A 72 -4.21 0.27 17.18
C PHE A 72 -4.23 -0.70 18.35
N CYS A 73 -3.40 -0.47 19.38
CA CYS A 73 -3.28 -1.34 20.55
C CYS A 73 -3.03 -2.80 20.15
N MET A 74 -2.21 -3.00 19.13
CA MET A 74 -1.85 -4.31 18.59
C MET A 74 -0.35 -4.49 18.62
N SER A 75 0.10 -5.75 18.67
CA SER A 75 1.51 -6.04 18.45
C SER A 75 1.86 -5.79 16.98
N ARG A 76 3.12 -5.49 16.72
CA ARG A 76 3.63 -5.31 15.37
C ARG A 76 3.34 -6.54 14.47
N SER A 77 3.53 -7.74 15.01
CA SER A 77 3.26 -8.99 14.30
C SER A 77 1.80 -9.15 13.94
N SER A 78 0.90 -8.87 14.89
CA SER A 78 -0.55 -8.99 14.67
C SER A 78 -1.02 -8.00 13.62
N LEU A 79 -0.54 -6.76 13.70
CA LEU A 79 -0.87 -5.74 12.72
C LEU A 79 -0.38 -6.13 11.32
N HIS A 80 0.87 -6.61 11.23
CA HIS A 80 1.45 -7.09 9.97
C HIS A 80 0.59 -8.18 9.34
N LYS A 81 0.23 -9.20 10.12
CA LYS A 81 -0.58 -10.31 9.63
C LYS A 81 -1.96 -9.86 9.17
N LYS A 82 -2.58 -8.97 9.91
CA LYS A 82 -3.92 -8.48 9.58
C LYS A 82 -3.92 -7.66 8.29
N ILE A 83 -3.00 -6.73 8.15
CA ILE A 83 -2.89 -5.92 6.95
C ILE A 83 -2.60 -6.81 5.73
N LYS A 84 -1.66 -7.74 5.87
CA LYS A 84 -1.30 -8.63 4.77
C LYS A 84 -2.44 -9.55 4.38
N ALA A 85 -3.21 -10.06 5.35
CA ALA A 85 -4.37 -10.91 5.08
C ALA A 85 -5.47 -10.15 4.35
N LEU A 86 -5.70 -8.87 4.69
CA LEU A 86 -6.77 -8.07 4.10
C LEU A 86 -6.38 -7.46 2.75
N THR A 87 -5.14 -7.07 2.56
CA THR A 87 -4.72 -6.29 1.39
C THR A 87 -3.71 -6.99 0.48
N GLY A 88 -3.07 -8.06 0.96
CA GLY A 88 -1.97 -8.70 0.25
C GLY A 88 -0.66 -7.93 0.33
N LEU A 89 -0.64 -6.78 1.01
CA LEU A 89 0.52 -5.90 1.13
C LEU A 89 1.12 -5.95 2.53
N THR A 90 2.43 -5.73 2.63
CA THR A 90 3.05 -5.48 3.93
C THR A 90 2.60 -4.10 4.42
N PRO A 91 2.66 -3.83 5.75
CA PRO A 91 2.30 -2.51 6.25
C PRO A 91 3.09 -1.37 5.62
N ASN A 92 4.38 -1.55 5.40
CA ASN A 92 5.21 -0.53 4.75
C ASN A 92 4.77 -0.26 3.31
N ASP A 93 4.46 -1.30 2.56
CA ASP A 93 3.95 -1.17 1.19
C ASP A 93 2.57 -0.52 1.17
N TYR A 94 1.74 -0.84 2.16
CA TYR A 94 0.42 -0.25 2.31
C TYR A 94 0.50 1.26 2.58
N ILE A 95 1.35 1.66 3.52
CA ILE A 95 1.59 3.09 3.82
C ILE A 95 2.10 3.81 2.57
N LYS A 96 3.05 3.20 1.86
CA LYS A 96 3.59 3.74 0.63
C LYS A 96 2.51 3.92 -0.44
N LEU A 97 1.63 2.94 -0.59
CA LEU A 97 0.51 3.00 -1.54
C LEU A 97 -0.42 4.18 -1.22
N ILE A 98 -0.79 4.35 0.05
CA ILE A 98 -1.65 5.46 0.48
C ILE A 98 -0.96 6.80 0.19
N ARG A 99 0.33 6.91 0.48
CA ARG A 99 1.10 8.13 0.18
C ARG A 99 1.13 8.43 -1.33
N LEU A 100 1.36 7.41 -2.16
CA LEU A 100 1.41 7.57 -3.61
C LEU A 100 0.04 7.90 -4.21
N ASN A 101 -1.04 7.30 -3.70
CA ASN A 101 -2.40 7.63 -4.14
C ASN A 101 -2.74 9.08 -3.81
N LYS A 102 -2.37 9.55 -2.64
CA LYS A 102 -2.56 10.95 -2.26
C LYS A 102 -1.72 11.89 -3.13
N ALA A 103 -0.50 11.47 -3.45
CA ALA A 103 0.35 12.23 -4.36
C ALA A 103 -0.28 12.36 -5.75
N ALA A 104 -0.81 11.28 -6.30
CA ALA A 104 -1.49 11.31 -7.61
C ALA A 104 -2.69 12.25 -7.58
N GLU A 105 -3.47 12.24 -6.50
CA GLU A 105 -4.59 13.15 -6.31
C GLU A 105 -4.15 14.61 -6.29
N LEU A 106 -3.11 14.94 -5.52
CA LEU A 106 -2.57 16.29 -5.42
C LEU A 106 -1.98 16.79 -6.75
N LEU A 107 -1.27 15.92 -7.46
CA LEU A 107 -0.70 16.26 -8.77
C LEU A 107 -1.80 16.48 -9.80
N SER A 108 -2.87 15.70 -9.77
CA SER A 108 -4.00 15.85 -10.69
C SER A 108 -4.76 17.15 -10.48
N SER A 109 -4.71 17.72 -9.29
CA SER A 109 -5.35 19.00 -9.01
C SER A 109 -4.65 20.17 -9.72
N GLY A 110 -3.39 20.01 -10.11
CA GLY A 110 -2.61 21.03 -10.80
C GLY A 110 -2.13 22.17 -9.92
N SER A 111 -2.42 22.12 -8.62
CA SER A 111 -2.11 23.21 -7.69
C SER A 111 -0.73 23.10 -7.04
N TYR A 112 -0.05 21.98 -7.21
CA TYR A 112 1.20 21.69 -6.52
C TYR A 112 2.28 21.23 -7.49
N LYS A 113 3.52 21.61 -7.20
CA LYS A 113 4.69 21.12 -7.92
C LYS A 113 5.07 19.72 -7.42
N VAL A 114 5.79 18.96 -8.26
CA VAL A 114 6.23 17.59 -7.92
C VAL A 114 7.01 17.56 -6.61
N ASN A 115 7.96 18.48 -6.42
CA ASN A 115 8.75 18.53 -5.19
C ASN A 115 7.89 18.83 -3.96
N GLU A 116 6.91 19.71 -4.10
CA GLU A 116 5.99 20.04 -3.01
C GLU A 116 5.18 18.80 -2.61
N VAL A 117 4.64 18.09 -3.60
CA VAL A 117 3.85 16.87 -3.36
C VAL A 117 4.70 15.81 -2.68
N CYS A 118 5.95 15.64 -3.10
CA CYS A 118 6.88 14.71 -2.48
C CYS A 118 6.93 14.87 -0.96
N TYR A 119 7.13 16.09 -0.50
CA TYR A 119 7.22 16.37 0.93
C TYR A 119 5.87 16.33 1.64
N LEU A 120 4.81 16.80 0.97
CA LEU A 120 3.45 16.78 1.53
C LEU A 120 2.97 15.37 1.83
N VAL A 121 3.34 14.39 1.02
CA VAL A 121 2.94 12.99 1.24
C VAL A 121 3.96 12.20 2.05
N GLY A 122 5.02 12.85 2.55
CA GLY A 122 5.93 12.24 3.51
C GLY A 122 7.14 11.52 2.92
N PHE A 123 7.48 11.75 1.67
CA PHE A 123 8.73 11.25 1.10
C PHE A 123 9.88 12.22 1.43
N ASN A 124 11.06 11.67 1.66
CA ASN A 124 12.23 12.46 2.04
C ASN A 124 13.00 13.02 0.83
N THR A 125 13.00 12.30 -0.28
CA THR A 125 13.76 12.71 -1.47
C THR A 125 12.90 12.61 -2.72
N PRO A 126 12.96 13.65 -3.60
CA PRO A 126 12.21 13.62 -4.85
C PRO A 126 12.58 12.46 -5.78
N SER A 127 13.85 12.06 -5.81
CA SER A 127 14.30 10.96 -6.68
C SER A 127 13.71 9.61 -6.24
N TYR A 128 13.66 9.34 -4.95
CA TYR A 128 13.02 8.13 -4.43
C TYR A 128 11.51 8.16 -4.65
N PHE A 129 10.89 9.31 -4.43
CA PHE A 129 9.48 9.52 -4.71
C PHE A 129 9.14 9.22 -6.17
N ALA A 130 9.91 9.78 -7.10
CA ALA A 130 9.69 9.57 -8.53
C ALA A 130 9.82 8.09 -8.91
N LYS A 131 10.79 7.40 -8.33
CA LYS A 131 11.01 5.97 -8.56
C LYS A 131 9.83 5.14 -8.07
N CYS A 132 9.33 5.41 -6.87
CA CYS A 132 8.17 4.72 -6.30
C CYS A 132 6.91 5.02 -7.09
N PHE A 133 6.72 6.27 -7.49
CA PHE A 133 5.56 6.70 -8.27
C PHE A 133 5.53 5.99 -9.63
N TYR A 134 6.67 5.96 -10.32
CA TYR A 134 6.77 5.26 -11.61
C TYR A 134 6.48 3.76 -11.46
N LYS A 135 7.01 3.13 -10.42
CA LYS A 135 6.76 1.71 -10.17
C LYS A 135 5.29 1.42 -9.93
N GLN A 136 4.57 2.33 -9.29
CA GLN A 136 3.16 2.15 -8.96
C GLN A 136 2.24 2.46 -10.14
N PHE A 137 2.50 3.53 -10.88
CA PHE A 137 1.58 4.05 -11.89
C PHE A 137 2.07 3.93 -13.34
N ASN A 138 3.30 3.46 -13.55
CA ASN A 138 3.98 3.41 -14.86
C ASN A 138 4.08 4.77 -15.54
N LYS A 139 4.05 5.84 -14.76
CA LYS A 139 4.23 7.23 -15.22
C LYS A 139 5.13 7.97 -14.25
N LEU A 140 5.84 8.96 -14.76
CA LEU A 140 6.58 9.87 -13.88
C LEU A 140 5.60 10.86 -13.22
N PRO A 141 5.91 11.37 -12.01
CA PRO A 141 5.06 12.38 -11.36
C PRO A 141 4.85 13.62 -12.22
N SER A 142 5.85 14.04 -12.99
CA SER A 142 5.75 15.18 -13.90
C SER A 142 4.71 14.97 -15.00
N SER A 143 4.49 13.74 -15.43
CA SER A 143 3.47 13.40 -16.43
C SER A 143 2.06 13.55 -15.91
N GLN A 144 1.86 13.49 -14.61
CA GLN A 144 0.54 13.60 -13.98
C GLN A 144 0.04 15.05 -14.00
N LEU A 145 0.94 16.02 -14.14
CA LEU A 145 0.59 17.45 -14.22
C LEU A 145 -0.02 17.83 -15.56
N ASP A 146 0.17 17.01 -16.56
CA ASP A 146 -0.37 17.21 -17.90
C ASP A 146 -1.75 16.54 -18.02
#